data_33287a1bceeca7b8925578379f9dee86
#
_entry.id   33287a1bceeca7b8925578379f9dee86
#
_cell.length_a   1.000
_cell.length_b   1.000
_cell.length_c   1.000
_cell.angle_alpha   90.00
_cell.angle_beta   90.00
_cell.angle_gamma   90.00
#
_symmetry.space_group_name_H-M   'P 1'
#
loop_
_entity.id
_entity.type
_entity.pdbx_description
1 polymer ?
#
loop_
_entity_poly.entity_id
_entity_poly.type
_entity_poly.pdbx_seq_one_letter_code
_entity_poly.pdbx_strand_id
1 'polypeptide(L)'
;MDQRALKKLVYHKYGLNFQTDANHPQDLQLLMIDEKTPFAILSNSRSLLDVKCPKFASLIQNLPAFHSPQLVPNDLEWVETNLQQINDHDLENVLDYAFKATANGNHNFVAQQLIYLPGDDTETNYHAQKIPTNSEQQQLKNRHVPEPLQKMMESYDYTILPVDEQGVNFYRQGQMVADYEDHYDQIYELKRYYPDYHAMNVHQLRTYFTWRTQLRHGDFTVSSTSYAYVYIYELLNNIGVKNPTEGYDKLLEFSQRYADNYGQRMQDYIHQWLQDYVLYYGLDRQRANQAFADKLETDRDYHILLHPGDYSEEEITKVFINHCSYLEKCRLYKKAPEEWSKVVKAVWQRLMDEQPQMFNQMVATKAFSTKYFFAGAVFSFHQLPKAHEYPIDSERQYQFKDRKYYCKVWYPLKEQSKRLNTFFHELDRVAREEFHLGHPLRPRAIDEQVLEIIKMGLQDYQREREEAQRVKININMGDLDQIRADASVTRDSLLTDEEKEEDIETSAPQPNVESTTSDKIDHHDEPLPEQQDDGNEDEPALDSDQRFLITALLNDQPYEDYCKQHHIMVSILVDAINDQLFDWIGDSVIEFDDQDQPQIVEDYRPDIQELLKEDK
;
A
#
# COMPACT_ATOMS: atom_id res chain seq x y z
N MET A 1 28.83 -5.78 10.81
CA MET A 1 30.33 -5.56 10.79
C MET A 1 30.76 -4.75 11.99
N ASP A 2 31.91 -5.02 12.63
CA ASP A 2 32.45 -4.15 13.66
C ASP A 2 33.36 -3.04 13.07
N GLN A 3 33.67 -2.02 13.88
CA GLN A 3 34.49 -0.89 13.41
C GLN A 3 35.90 -1.29 12.99
N ARG A 4 36.48 -2.37 13.58
CA ARG A 4 37.82 -2.85 13.22
C ARG A 4 37.79 -3.55 11.86
N ALA A 5 36.73 -4.33 11.62
CA ALA A 5 36.50 -4.99 10.33
C ALA A 5 36.25 -3.96 9.23
N LEU A 6 35.44 -2.92 9.51
CA LEU A 6 35.25 -1.80 8.58
C LEU A 6 36.56 -1.10 8.20
N LYS A 7 37.41 -0.77 9.19
CA LYS A 7 38.69 -0.13 8.94
C LYS A 7 39.62 -1.00 8.11
N LYS A 8 39.65 -2.31 8.36
CA LYS A 8 40.41 -3.27 7.53
C LYS A 8 39.87 -3.33 6.12
N LEU A 9 38.53 -3.45 5.95
CA LEU A 9 37.90 -3.46 4.65
C LEU A 9 38.28 -2.22 3.83
N VAL A 10 38.12 -1.03 4.42
CA VAL A 10 38.41 0.26 3.78
C VAL A 10 39.88 0.34 3.37
N TYR A 11 40.80 -0.07 4.26
CA TYR A 11 42.25 -0.09 3.94
C TYR A 11 42.57 -1.05 2.80
N HIS A 12 42.03 -2.28 2.84
CA HIS A 12 42.28 -3.28 1.80
C HIS A 12 41.67 -2.91 0.46
N LYS A 13 40.48 -2.33 0.49
CA LYS A 13 39.67 -2.08 -0.73
C LYS A 13 40.05 -0.76 -1.41
N TYR A 14 40.30 0.30 -0.63
CA TYR A 14 40.52 1.66 -1.15
C TYR A 14 41.89 2.20 -0.85
N GLY A 15 42.73 1.52 -0.04
CA GLY A 15 44.01 2.01 0.41
C GLY A 15 43.94 3.21 1.36
N LEU A 16 42.78 3.49 1.93
CA LEU A 16 42.49 4.67 2.74
C LEU A 16 42.42 4.32 4.22
N ASN A 17 42.77 5.29 5.06
CA ASN A 17 42.59 5.20 6.50
C ASN A 17 41.63 6.27 6.99
N PHE A 18 40.84 5.95 8.01
CA PHE A 18 40.03 6.93 8.71
C PHE A 18 40.93 7.94 9.43
N GLN A 19 40.69 9.21 9.22
CA GLN A 19 41.38 10.33 9.86
C GLN A 19 40.51 10.90 10.97
N THR A 20 41.13 11.35 12.06
CA THR A 20 40.42 11.96 13.18
C THR A 20 39.92 13.34 12.78
N ASP A 21 38.62 13.64 13.04
CA ASP A 21 38.09 14.98 12.81
C ASP A 21 38.70 16.00 13.77
N ALA A 22 39.23 17.10 13.23
CA ALA A 22 39.84 18.16 14.03
C ALA A 22 38.89 18.84 15.01
N ASN A 23 37.61 18.89 14.68
CA ASN A 23 36.59 19.54 15.51
C ASN A 23 36.02 18.61 16.59
N HIS A 24 36.03 17.30 16.36
CA HIS A 24 35.51 16.28 17.26
C HIS A 24 36.47 15.10 17.42
N PRO A 25 37.67 15.32 17.93
CA PRO A 25 38.79 14.34 17.86
C PRO A 25 38.56 13.07 18.68
N GLN A 26 37.60 13.08 19.63
CA GLN A 26 37.33 11.91 20.48
C GLN A 26 36.26 10.97 19.90
N ASP A 27 35.37 11.45 19.04
CA ASP A 27 34.24 10.67 18.56
C ASP A 27 34.21 10.47 17.03
N LEU A 28 34.51 11.48 16.24
CA LEU A 28 34.32 11.40 14.80
C LEU A 28 35.63 11.08 14.05
N GLN A 29 35.47 10.19 13.06
CA GLN A 29 36.54 9.82 12.13
C GLN A 29 36.05 9.99 10.69
N LEU A 30 36.82 10.65 9.86
CA LEU A 30 36.54 11.00 8.48
C LEU A 30 37.26 10.06 7.53
N LEU A 31 36.55 9.62 6.48
CA LEU A 31 37.16 8.91 5.37
C LEU A 31 37.20 9.83 4.15
N MET A 32 38.38 10.20 3.71
CA MET A 32 38.60 11.18 2.66
C MET A 32 39.46 10.61 1.54
N ILE A 33 39.17 11.00 0.30
CA ILE A 33 40.00 10.67 -0.87
C ILE A 33 41.10 11.70 -1.05
N ASP A 34 40.76 12.94 -0.76
CA ASP A 34 41.67 14.08 -0.75
C ASP A 34 41.61 14.80 0.61
N GLU A 35 42.50 15.77 0.85
CA GLU A 35 42.53 16.48 2.13
C GLU A 35 41.32 17.40 2.41
N LYS A 36 40.33 17.44 1.53
CA LYS A 36 39.25 18.44 1.59
C LYS A 36 37.83 17.88 1.70
N THR A 37 37.59 16.70 1.14
CA THR A 37 36.22 16.23 0.98
C THR A 37 35.99 14.84 1.58
N PRO A 38 35.32 14.73 2.74
CA PRO A 38 34.97 13.44 3.29
C PRO A 38 33.83 12.81 2.49
N PHE A 39 33.86 11.49 2.28
CA PHE A 39 32.79 10.72 1.70
C PHE A 39 32.16 9.71 2.68
N ALA A 40 32.79 9.51 3.84
CA ALA A 40 32.19 8.77 4.94
C ALA A 40 32.65 9.32 6.30
N ILE A 41 31.80 9.31 7.29
CA ILE A 41 32.03 9.78 8.65
C ILE A 41 31.59 8.69 9.62
N LEU A 42 32.50 8.25 10.48
CA LEU A 42 32.28 7.20 11.46
C LEU A 42 32.23 7.80 12.87
N SER A 43 31.17 7.52 13.63
CA SER A 43 31.16 7.76 15.07
C SER A 43 31.70 6.56 15.83
N ASN A 44 32.72 6.80 16.65
CA ASN A 44 33.34 5.76 17.48
C ASN A 44 32.42 5.33 18.64
N SER A 45 31.61 6.25 19.19
CA SER A 45 30.78 6.00 20.37
C SER A 45 29.46 5.30 20.03
N ARG A 46 28.90 5.54 18.81
CA ARG A 46 27.55 5.10 18.44
C ARG A 46 27.50 3.97 17.43
N SER A 47 28.64 3.54 16.88
CA SER A 47 28.71 2.60 15.75
C SER A 47 27.90 3.03 14.51
N LEU A 48 27.70 4.33 14.33
CA LEU A 48 27.00 4.94 13.20
C LEU A 48 28.02 5.34 12.12
N LEU A 49 27.63 5.15 10.88
CA LEU A 49 28.39 5.55 9.71
C LEU A 49 27.50 6.36 8.77
N ASP A 50 27.83 7.64 8.59
CA ASP A 50 27.25 8.47 7.54
C ASP A 50 28.08 8.34 6.27
N VAL A 51 27.41 8.12 5.13
CA VAL A 51 28.06 7.92 3.83
C VAL A 51 27.47 8.89 2.81
N LYS A 52 28.33 9.55 2.04
CA LYS A 52 27.92 10.53 1.03
C LYS A 52 27.44 9.84 -0.24
N CYS A 53 26.15 9.99 -0.53
CA CYS A 53 25.48 9.37 -1.67
C CYS A 53 24.80 10.42 -2.57
N PRO A 54 25.56 11.27 -3.29
CA PRO A 54 24.99 12.31 -4.14
C PRO A 54 24.00 11.70 -5.13
N LYS A 55 22.84 12.35 -5.33
CA LYS A 55 21.74 11.92 -6.22
C LYS A 55 20.92 10.71 -5.77
N PHE A 56 21.42 9.82 -4.92
CA PHE A 56 20.74 8.59 -4.52
C PHE A 56 20.43 8.49 -3.02
N ALA A 57 20.82 9.48 -2.22
CA ALA A 57 20.59 9.45 -0.77
C ALA A 57 19.13 9.21 -0.39
N SER A 58 18.18 9.92 -1.02
CA SER A 58 16.74 9.76 -0.78
C SER A 58 16.19 8.38 -1.16
N LEU A 59 16.80 7.70 -2.12
CA LEU A 59 16.42 6.34 -2.49
C LEU A 59 16.99 5.32 -1.51
N ILE A 60 18.24 5.52 -1.10
CA ILE A 60 18.94 4.63 -0.16
C ILE A 60 18.33 4.73 1.24
N GLN A 61 17.88 5.91 1.67
CA GLN A 61 17.18 6.10 2.95
C GLN A 61 15.85 5.33 3.08
N ASN A 62 15.27 4.90 1.96
CA ASN A 62 14.07 4.05 1.97
C ASN A 62 14.40 2.55 2.17
N LEU A 63 15.67 2.17 2.24
CA LEU A 63 16.07 0.80 2.53
C LEU A 63 16.13 0.59 4.05
N PRO A 64 15.74 -0.60 4.57
CA PRO A 64 15.57 -0.83 6.01
C PRO A 64 16.81 -0.55 6.89
N ALA A 65 18.01 -0.67 6.31
CA ALA A 65 19.27 -0.46 7.03
C ALA A 65 19.81 0.98 6.95
N PHE A 66 19.11 1.91 6.30
CA PHE A 66 19.57 3.27 6.07
C PHE A 66 18.57 4.31 6.55
N HIS A 67 19.09 5.40 7.12
CA HIS A 67 18.30 6.46 7.73
C HIS A 67 18.82 7.83 7.30
N SER A 68 18.12 8.88 7.71
CA SER A 68 18.59 10.25 7.56
C SER A 68 19.86 10.49 8.41
N PRO A 69 20.86 11.21 7.89
CA PRO A 69 22.16 11.36 8.57
C PRO A 69 22.02 12.12 9.89
N GLN A 70 22.67 11.63 10.94
CA GLN A 70 22.72 12.28 12.24
C GLN A 70 24.06 12.99 12.49
N LEU A 71 25.14 12.54 11.86
CA LEU A 71 26.47 13.15 12.02
C LEU A 71 26.63 14.37 11.11
N VAL A 72 25.88 14.40 9.99
CA VAL A 72 25.80 15.54 9.06
C VAL A 72 24.33 15.97 8.90
N PRO A 73 23.71 16.54 9.95
CA PRO A 73 22.30 16.89 9.90
C PRO A 73 22.02 17.97 8.84
N ASN A 74 20.90 17.80 8.11
CA ASN A 74 20.44 18.70 7.03
C ASN A 74 21.20 18.61 5.70
N ASP A 75 22.11 17.69 5.50
CA ASP A 75 22.69 17.45 4.20
C ASP A 75 21.96 16.29 3.49
N LEU A 76 21.21 16.63 2.44
CA LEU A 76 20.38 15.70 1.68
C LEU A 76 21.17 14.71 0.80
N GLU A 77 22.48 14.86 0.73
CA GLU A 77 23.36 13.97 -0.02
C GLU A 77 23.94 12.82 0.82
N TRP A 78 23.63 12.77 2.11
CA TRP A 78 24.18 11.76 3.02
C TRP A 78 23.13 10.78 3.49
N VAL A 79 23.56 9.56 3.81
CA VAL A 79 22.76 8.51 4.41
C VAL A 79 23.47 7.94 5.63
N GLU A 80 22.72 7.63 6.69
CA GLU A 80 23.22 6.98 7.89
C GLU A 80 22.97 5.49 7.85
N THR A 81 23.89 4.71 8.38
CA THR A 81 23.67 3.29 8.69
C THR A 81 24.31 2.90 10.01
N ASN A 82 23.71 1.91 10.68
CA ASN A 82 24.28 1.31 11.88
C ASN A 82 25.09 0.07 11.51
N LEU A 83 26.38 0.05 11.87
CA LEU A 83 27.30 -1.05 11.54
C LEU A 83 26.89 -2.40 12.12
N GLN A 84 26.05 -2.42 13.16
CA GLN A 84 25.55 -3.67 13.77
C GLN A 84 24.32 -4.24 13.06
N GLN A 85 23.57 -3.40 12.34
CA GLN A 85 22.32 -3.77 11.67
C GLN A 85 22.47 -3.98 10.17
N ILE A 86 23.44 -3.35 9.54
CA ILE A 86 23.69 -3.48 8.09
C ILE A 86 24.43 -4.77 7.78
N ASN A 87 24.06 -5.45 6.70
CA ASN A 87 24.85 -6.55 6.18
C ASN A 87 26.11 -6.05 5.45
N ASP A 88 27.16 -6.88 5.42
CA ASP A 88 28.46 -6.50 4.89
C ASP A 88 28.40 -6.14 3.40
N HIS A 89 27.54 -6.79 2.64
CA HIS A 89 27.38 -6.56 1.21
C HIS A 89 26.76 -5.20 0.88
N ASP A 90 25.68 -4.80 1.58
CA ASP A 90 25.06 -3.50 1.38
C ASP A 90 25.98 -2.35 1.81
N LEU A 91 26.73 -2.57 2.89
CA LEU A 91 27.71 -1.61 3.35
C LEU A 91 28.83 -1.40 2.32
N GLU A 92 29.37 -2.49 1.75
CA GLU A 92 30.38 -2.40 0.70
C GLU A 92 29.86 -1.68 -0.55
N ASN A 93 28.63 -1.95 -0.97
CA ASN A 93 28.03 -1.33 -2.14
C ASN A 93 27.85 0.19 -1.97
N VAL A 94 27.41 0.62 -0.79
CA VAL A 94 27.22 2.05 -0.50
C VAL A 94 28.58 2.77 -0.41
N LEU A 95 29.57 2.15 0.22
CA LEU A 95 30.93 2.69 0.27
C LEU A 95 31.57 2.77 -1.12
N ASP A 96 31.39 1.76 -1.97
CA ASP A 96 31.87 1.77 -3.36
C ASP A 96 31.23 2.89 -4.17
N TYR A 97 29.93 3.09 -3.99
CA TYR A 97 29.22 4.18 -4.64
C TYR A 97 29.76 5.55 -4.17
N ALA A 98 29.87 5.74 -2.85
CA ALA A 98 30.35 6.98 -2.27
C ALA A 98 31.79 7.31 -2.69
N PHE A 99 32.66 6.30 -2.69
CA PHE A 99 34.05 6.43 -3.16
C PHE A 99 34.09 6.86 -4.63
N LYS A 100 33.36 6.17 -5.52
CA LYS A 100 33.31 6.49 -6.95
C LYS A 100 32.74 7.87 -7.21
N ALA A 101 31.66 8.22 -6.51
CA ALA A 101 30.99 9.52 -6.67
C ALA A 101 31.89 10.69 -6.24
N THR A 102 32.72 10.49 -5.23
CA THR A 102 33.66 11.51 -4.73
C THR A 102 34.96 11.54 -5.52
N ALA A 103 35.43 10.40 -6.03
CA ALA A 103 36.67 10.26 -6.81
C ALA A 103 36.57 10.78 -8.25
N ASN A 104 35.39 11.03 -8.77
CA ASN A 104 35.14 11.45 -10.18
C ASN A 104 35.89 12.72 -10.64
N GLY A 105 36.59 13.42 -9.74
CA GLY A 105 37.51 14.51 -10.08
C GLY A 105 38.98 14.11 -10.18
N ASN A 106 39.38 12.87 -9.81
CA ASN A 106 40.74 12.45 -9.65
C ASN A 106 41.04 11.08 -10.32
N HIS A 107 40.97 11.07 -11.66
CA HIS A 107 41.13 9.85 -12.48
C HIS A 107 42.42 9.06 -12.22
N ASN A 108 43.51 9.71 -11.78
CA ASN A 108 44.79 9.05 -11.54
C ASN A 108 44.79 8.16 -10.28
N PHE A 109 43.94 8.45 -9.30
CA PHE A 109 43.86 7.69 -8.06
C PHE A 109 43.08 6.38 -8.23
N VAL A 110 42.03 6.42 -9.02
CA VAL A 110 41.19 5.24 -9.31
C VAL A 110 41.94 4.20 -10.14
N ALA A 111 42.79 4.63 -11.08
CA ALA A 111 43.57 3.72 -11.95
C ALA A 111 44.63 2.94 -11.20
N GLN A 112 45.20 3.50 -10.15
CA GLN A 112 46.25 2.82 -9.34
C GLN A 112 45.67 1.80 -8.35
N GLN A 113 44.43 1.94 -7.92
CA GLN A 113 43.80 1.05 -6.93
C GLN A 113 42.97 -0.08 -7.53
N LEU A 114 42.60 0.00 -8.83
CA LEU A 114 41.89 -1.07 -9.52
C LEU A 114 42.74 -2.28 -9.93
N ILE A 115 44.08 -2.23 -9.68
CA ILE A 115 44.95 -3.39 -9.83
C ILE A 115 45.03 -4.12 -8.48
N TYR A 116 43.90 -4.68 -8.05
CA TYR A 116 43.89 -5.69 -7.00
C TYR A 116 44.10 -7.06 -7.64
N LEU A 117 45.32 -7.58 -7.52
CA LEU A 117 45.54 -9.00 -7.65
C LEU A 117 45.05 -9.65 -6.33
N PRO A 118 44.10 -10.58 -6.34
CA PRO A 118 43.78 -11.32 -5.14
C PRO A 118 45.05 -12.01 -4.64
N GLY A 119 45.39 -11.75 -3.39
CA GLY A 119 46.49 -12.45 -2.74
C GLY A 119 46.15 -13.94 -2.70
N ASP A 120 46.95 -14.71 -3.40
CA ASP A 120 46.87 -16.15 -3.42
C ASP A 120 47.59 -16.66 -2.16
N ASP A 121 46.84 -17.06 -1.14
CA ASP A 121 47.36 -17.69 0.07
C ASP A 121 47.63 -19.20 -0.12
N THR A 122 47.73 -19.64 -1.38
CA THR A 122 48.12 -21.00 -1.69
C THR A 122 49.59 -21.02 -2.14
N GLU A 123 50.44 -21.74 -1.40
CA GLU A 123 51.78 -22.10 -1.85
C GLU A 123 51.74 -22.77 -3.22
N THR A 124 51.90 -21.99 -4.27
CA THR A 124 52.01 -22.51 -5.63
C THR A 124 53.45 -22.95 -5.86
N ASN A 125 53.68 -24.26 -5.97
CA ASN A 125 54.86 -24.82 -6.53
C ASN A 125 55.08 -24.31 -7.96
N TYR A 126 56.04 -23.44 -8.16
CA TYR A 126 56.48 -22.95 -9.46
C TYR A 126 57.08 -24.08 -10.28
N HIS A 127 56.26 -24.71 -11.10
CA HIS A 127 56.81 -25.44 -12.25
C HIS A 127 57.12 -24.44 -13.36
N ALA A 128 58.35 -24.47 -13.87
CA ALA A 128 58.83 -23.61 -14.95
C ALA A 128 58.05 -23.91 -16.26
N GLN A 129 56.81 -23.44 -16.38
CA GLN A 129 56.08 -23.39 -17.64
C GLN A 129 56.42 -22.07 -18.34
N LYS A 130 56.70 -22.16 -19.64
CA LYS A 130 56.94 -21.03 -20.51
C LYS A 130 55.76 -20.09 -20.42
N ILE A 131 55.94 -18.86 -19.88
CA ILE A 131 54.89 -17.84 -19.84
C ILE A 131 54.59 -17.48 -21.29
N PRO A 132 53.35 -17.72 -21.78
CA PRO A 132 52.98 -17.36 -23.15
C PRO A 132 53.09 -15.85 -23.35
N THR A 133 53.53 -15.42 -24.51
CA THR A 133 53.62 -14.01 -24.88
C THR A 133 52.21 -13.37 -24.84
N ASN A 134 52.11 -12.05 -24.65
CA ASN A 134 50.80 -11.36 -24.61
C ASN A 134 49.92 -11.66 -25.81
N SER A 135 50.48 -11.88 -27.01
CA SER A 135 49.77 -12.28 -28.21
C SER A 135 49.28 -13.73 -28.15
N GLU A 136 50.07 -14.66 -27.59
CA GLU A 136 49.67 -16.05 -27.38
C GLU A 136 48.62 -16.18 -26.27
N GLN A 137 48.72 -15.38 -25.21
CA GLN A 137 47.73 -15.29 -24.16
C GLN A 137 46.39 -14.71 -24.67
N GLN A 138 46.45 -13.69 -25.54
CA GLN A 138 45.24 -13.17 -26.19
C GLN A 138 44.62 -14.19 -27.15
N GLN A 139 45.42 -14.90 -27.94
CA GLN A 139 44.93 -15.96 -28.84
C GLN A 139 44.39 -17.15 -28.07
N LEU A 140 44.95 -17.56 -26.95
CA LEU A 140 44.43 -18.61 -26.08
C LEU A 140 43.10 -18.17 -25.37
N LYS A 141 43.03 -16.91 -24.94
CA LYS A 141 41.81 -16.32 -24.39
C LYS A 141 40.69 -16.24 -25.45
N ASN A 142 41.04 -15.85 -26.68
CA ASN A 142 40.08 -15.67 -27.75
C ASN A 142 39.56 -17.00 -28.39
N ARG A 143 40.30 -18.12 -28.24
CA ARG A 143 39.87 -19.42 -28.79
C ARG A 143 38.61 -20.01 -28.19
N HIS A 144 38.16 -19.51 -27.02
CA HIS A 144 36.96 -20.00 -26.33
C HIS A 144 35.78 -19.01 -26.29
N VAL A 145 35.95 -17.82 -26.89
CA VAL A 145 34.90 -16.80 -26.94
C VAL A 145 34.15 -16.91 -28.25
N PRO A 146 32.84 -17.18 -28.26
CA PRO A 146 32.04 -17.12 -29.46
C PRO A 146 32.14 -15.75 -30.13
N GLU A 147 32.24 -15.71 -31.46
CA GLU A 147 32.42 -14.49 -32.24
C GLU A 147 31.39 -13.38 -31.92
N PRO A 148 30.07 -13.68 -31.78
CA PRO A 148 29.09 -12.66 -31.41
C PRO A 148 29.39 -12.01 -30.05
N LEU A 149 29.83 -12.80 -29.06
CA LEU A 149 30.18 -12.28 -27.74
C LEU A 149 31.44 -11.42 -27.78
N GLN A 150 32.45 -11.84 -28.57
CA GLN A 150 33.64 -11.06 -28.75
C GLN A 150 33.33 -9.68 -29.34
N LYS A 151 32.56 -9.63 -30.44
CA LYS A 151 32.11 -8.38 -31.07
C LYS A 151 31.33 -7.50 -30.10
N MET A 152 30.43 -8.09 -29.34
CA MET A 152 29.66 -7.39 -28.32
C MET A 152 30.59 -6.77 -27.25
N MET A 153 31.54 -7.54 -26.73
CA MET A 153 32.47 -7.04 -25.70
C MET A 153 33.34 -5.90 -26.22
N GLU A 154 33.78 -5.97 -27.48
CA GLU A 154 34.59 -4.91 -28.12
C GLU A 154 33.78 -3.63 -28.42
N SER A 155 32.45 -3.68 -28.39
CA SER A 155 31.59 -2.54 -28.71
C SER A 155 31.35 -1.58 -27.54
N TYR A 156 31.93 -1.83 -26.36
CA TYR A 156 31.73 -0.95 -25.20
C TYR A 156 32.42 0.39 -25.42
N ASP A 157 31.66 1.47 -25.28
CA ASP A 157 32.10 2.82 -25.56
C ASP A 157 32.29 3.61 -24.25
N TYR A 158 33.53 3.86 -23.88
CA TYR A 158 33.89 4.61 -22.67
C TYR A 158 33.82 6.14 -22.84
N THR A 159 33.47 6.62 -24.03
CA THR A 159 33.41 8.08 -24.31
C THR A 159 32.04 8.68 -24.01
N ILE A 160 31.05 7.83 -23.74
CA ILE A 160 29.69 8.27 -23.38
C ILE A 160 29.70 8.89 -21.97
N LEU A 161 28.87 9.90 -21.75
CA LEU A 161 28.74 10.53 -20.44
C LEU A 161 28.38 9.49 -19.36
N PRO A 162 28.98 9.55 -18.17
CA PRO A 162 28.76 8.53 -17.12
C PRO A 162 27.29 8.29 -16.73
N VAL A 163 26.46 9.31 -16.83
CA VAL A 163 25.02 9.22 -16.53
C VAL A 163 24.26 8.33 -17.51
N ASP A 164 24.75 8.19 -18.73
CA ASP A 164 24.13 7.43 -19.82
C ASP A 164 24.95 6.19 -20.20
N GLU A 165 26.20 6.11 -19.76
CA GLU A 165 27.20 5.13 -20.20
C GLU A 165 26.69 3.70 -20.09
N GLN A 166 26.25 3.28 -18.91
CA GLN A 166 25.81 1.91 -18.68
C GLN A 166 24.58 1.55 -19.52
N GLY A 167 23.55 2.40 -19.51
CA GLY A 167 22.31 2.14 -20.25
C GLY A 167 22.51 2.10 -21.76
N VAL A 168 23.27 3.06 -22.32
CA VAL A 168 23.52 3.13 -23.77
C VAL A 168 24.39 1.97 -24.24
N ASN A 169 25.45 1.65 -23.49
CA ASN A 169 26.29 0.50 -23.80
C ASN A 169 25.52 -0.81 -23.69
N PHE A 170 24.71 -1.00 -22.65
CA PHE A 170 23.88 -2.18 -22.47
C PHE A 170 22.93 -2.36 -23.66
N TYR A 171 22.24 -1.31 -24.08
CA TYR A 171 21.35 -1.35 -25.24
C TYR A 171 22.11 -1.71 -26.51
N ARG A 172 23.22 -1.03 -26.79
CA ARG A 172 24.05 -1.26 -27.99
C ARG A 172 24.58 -2.69 -28.05
N GLN A 173 25.14 -3.17 -26.94
CA GLN A 173 25.63 -4.54 -26.81
C GLN A 173 24.48 -5.56 -26.95
N GLY A 174 23.35 -5.30 -26.31
CA GLY A 174 22.17 -6.17 -26.36
C GLY A 174 21.59 -6.32 -27.75
N GLN A 175 21.57 -5.24 -28.55
CA GLN A 175 21.13 -5.32 -29.95
C GLN A 175 22.02 -6.23 -30.80
N MET A 176 23.33 -6.30 -30.54
CA MET A 176 24.25 -7.18 -31.27
C MET A 176 24.04 -8.66 -30.96
N VAL A 177 23.51 -8.97 -29.78
CA VAL A 177 23.28 -10.34 -29.29
C VAL A 177 21.80 -10.66 -29.09
N ALA A 178 20.91 -9.84 -29.67
CA ALA A 178 19.46 -9.98 -29.48
C ALA A 178 18.98 -11.40 -29.80
N ASP A 179 19.41 -11.97 -30.90
CA ASP A 179 19.05 -13.30 -31.40
C ASP A 179 20.13 -14.36 -31.09
N TYR A 180 21.16 -14.01 -30.32
CA TYR A 180 22.22 -14.95 -30.00
C TYR A 180 21.73 -16.04 -29.05
N GLU A 181 22.00 -17.30 -29.37
CA GLU A 181 21.74 -18.48 -28.54
C GLU A 181 23.07 -19.14 -28.17
N ASP A 182 23.16 -19.63 -26.92
CA ASP A 182 24.31 -20.39 -26.44
C ASP A 182 23.86 -21.69 -25.78
N HIS A 183 24.75 -22.70 -25.80
CA HIS A 183 24.58 -24.01 -25.18
C HIS A 183 25.84 -24.38 -24.40
N TYR A 184 26.08 -23.66 -23.29
CA TYR A 184 27.28 -23.82 -22.48
C TYR A 184 26.99 -24.72 -21.27
N ASP A 185 27.75 -25.79 -21.13
CA ASP A 185 27.51 -26.83 -20.12
C ASP A 185 27.91 -26.43 -18.69
N GLN A 186 28.68 -25.34 -18.53
CA GLN A 186 29.15 -24.91 -17.22
C GLN A 186 28.32 -23.75 -16.71
N ILE A 187 28.06 -23.76 -15.41
CA ILE A 187 27.26 -22.73 -14.73
C ILE A 187 28.16 -21.90 -13.82
N TYR A 188 28.20 -20.60 -14.07
CA TYR A 188 28.93 -19.62 -13.27
C TYR A 188 27.96 -18.61 -12.66
N GLU A 189 28.02 -18.43 -11.34
CA GLU A 189 27.20 -17.47 -10.63
C GLU A 189 27.59 -16.01 -10.94
N LEU A 190 26.59 -15.13 -11.00
CA LEU A 190 26.78 -13.69 -11.06
C LEU A 190 26.10 -13.05 -9.84
N LYS A 191 26.88 -12.31 -9.05
CA LYS A 191 26.39 -11.51 -7.93
C LYS A 191 26.82 -10.06 -8.13
N ARG A 192 25.92 -9.26 -8.69
CA ARG A 192 26.17 -7.83 -8.99
C ARG A 192 24.93 -7.00 -8.72
N TYR A 193 25.16 -5.82 -8.24
CA TYR A 193 24.17 -4.76 -8.18
C TYR A 193 24.20 -3.98 -9.49
N TYR A 194 23.05 -3.71 -10.13
CA TYR A 194 22.95 -3.19 -11.51
C TYR A 194 23.78 -4.00 -12.52
N PRO A 195 23.48 -5.30 -12.68
CA PRO A 195 24.22 -6.15 -13.58
C PRO A 195 24.00 -5.75 -15.03
N ASP A 196 25.06 -5.83 -15.82
CA ASP A 196 25.05 -5.63 -17.27
C ASP A 196 26.02 -6.62 -17.95
N TYR A 197 26.10 -6.58 -19.28
CA TYR A 197 27.02 -7.49 -19.99
C TYR A 197 28.48 -7.20 -19.70
N HIS A 198 28.84 -5.91 -19.49
CA HIS A 198 30.20 -5.49 -19.21
C HIS A 198 30.71 -5.99 -17.85
N ALA A 199 29.81 -6.18 -16.89
CA ALA A 199 30.13 -6.71 -15.58
C ALA A 199 30.41 -8.22 -15.56
N MET A 200 30.21 -8.93 -16.69
CA MET A 200 30.35 -10.38 -16.79
C MET A 200 31.66 -10.76 -17.48
N ASN A 201 32.34 -11.78 -16.97
CA ASN A 201 33.38 -12.46 -17.71
C ASN A 201 32.76 -13.38 -18.78
N VAL A 202 33.60 -13.94 -19.68
CA VAL A 202 33.14 -14.79 -20.80
C VAL A 202 32.32 -15.99 -20.33
N HIS A 203 32.73 -16.66 -19.25
CA HIS A 203 32.01 -17.82 -18.72
C HIS A 203 30.64 -17.43 -18.16
N GLN A 204 30.55 -16.30 -17.50
CA GLN A 204 29.28 -15.74 -17.00
C GLN A 204 28.37 -15.30 -18.14
N LEU A 205 28.91 -14.66 -19.18
CA LEU A 205 28.15 -14.32 -20.39
C LEU A 205 27.57 -15.57 -21.05
N ARG A 206 28.39 -16.61 -21.23
CA ARG A 206 27.92 -17.87 -21.83
C ARG A 206 26.88 -18.57 -20.96
N THR A 207 27.06 -18.58 -19.65
CA THR A 207 26.03 -19.09 -18.71
C THR A 207 24.73 -18.30 -18.84
N TYR A 208 24.81 -16.97 -18.86
CA TYR A 208 23.64 -16.11 -19.01
C TYR A 208 22.89 -16.39 -20.33
N PHE A 209 23.61 -16.41 -21.46
CA PHE A 209 22.97 -16.62 -22.77
C PHE A 209 22.40 -18.01 -22.93
N THR A 210 23.03 -19.04 -22.34
CA THR A 210 22.46 -20.40 -22.29
C THR A 210 21.16 -20.42 -21.49
N TRP A 211 21.15 -19.83 -20.29
CA TRP A 211 19.95 -19.71 -19.49
C TRP A 211 18.85 -18.90 -20.19
N ARG A 212 19.21 -17.77 -20.83
CA ARG A 212 18.29 -16.95 -21.61
C ARG A 212 17.69 -17.74 -22.78
N THR A 213 18.49 -18.52 -23.47
CA THR A 213 18.04 -19.39 -24.57
C THR A 213 17.01 -20.40 -24.06
N GLN A 214 17.29 -21.10 -22.98
CA GLN A 214 16.36 -22.03 -22.35
C GLN A 214 15.05 -21.33 -21.95
N LEU A 215 15.14 -20.20 -21.26
CA LEU A 215 13.98 -19.40 -20.86
C LEU A 215 13.11 -19.00 -22.06
N ARG A 216 13.71 -18.55 -23.17
CA ARG A 216 12.99 -18.16 -24.40
C ARG A 216 12.31 -19.34 -25.10
N HIS A 217 12.83 -20.55 -24.92
CA HIS A 217 12.22 -21.79 -25.41
C HIS A 217 11.19 -22.40 -24.45
N GLY A 218 10.97 -21.78 -23.29
CA GLY A 218 10.00 -22.23 -22.29
C GLY A 218 10.57 -23.15 -21.21
N ASP A 219 11.86 -23.44 -21.25
CA ASP A 219 12.57 -24.27 -20.27
C ASP A 219 13.15 -23.40 -19.16
N PHE A 220 12.33 -23.08 -18.15
CA PHE A 220 12.76 -22.26 -17.03
C PHE A 220 13.49 -23.08 -15.97
N THR A 221 14.69 -22.62 -15.62
CA THR A 221 15.43 -23.03 -14.43
C THR A 221 15.78 -21.80 -13.60
N VAL A 222 15.77 -21.92 -12.28
CA VAL A 222 16.15 -20.80 -11.40
C VAL A 222 17.64 -20.53 -11.57
N SER A 223 17.97 -19.29 -11.92
CA SER A 223 19.35 -18.82 -12.05
C SER A 223 19.67 -17.78 -10.94
N SER A 224 20.85 -17.14 -11.00
CA SER A 224 21.14 -16.06 -10.08
C SER A 224 20.23 -14.85 -10.33
N THR A 225 19.86 -14.16 -9.25
CA THR A 225 19.04 -12.94 -9.29
C THR A 225 19.61 -11.89 -10.25
N SER A 226 20.94 -11.80 -10.36
CA SER A 226 21.60 -10.87 -11.28
C SER A 226 21.31 -11.20 -12.75
N TYR A 227 21.29 -12.47 -13.13
CA TYR A 227 20.91 -12.87 -14.50
C TYR A 227 19.44 -12.56 -14.80
N ALA A 228 18.55 -12.79 -13.84
CA ALA A 228 17.15 -12.43 -13.98
C ALA A 228 16.99 -10.92 -14.22
N TYR A 229 17.70 -10.06 -13.49
CA TYR A 229 17.68 -8.61 -13.74
C TYR A 229 18.23 -8.24 -15.13
N VAL A 230 19.30 -8.87 -15.60
CA VAL A 230 19.81 -8.61 -16.97
C VAL A 230 18.75 -8.92 -18.02
N TYR A 231 18.04 -10.04 -17.87
CA TYR A 231 16.96 -10.42 -18.80
C TYR A 231 15.79 -9.42 -18.74
N ILE A 232 15.40 -9.00 -17.54
CA ILE A 232 14.39 -7.97 -17.39
C ILE A 232 14.83 -6.65 -18.06
N TYR A 233 16.10 -6.25 -17.89
CA TYR A 233 16.64 -5.07 -18.56
C TYR A 233 16.67 -5.21 -20.09
N GLU A 234 16.92 -6.42 -20.62
CA GLU A 234 16.75 -6.67 -22.06
C GLU A 234 15.31 -6.36 -22.50
N LEU A 235 14.30 -6.89 -21.79
CA LEU A 235 12.89 -6.67 -22.10
C LEU A 235 12.53 -5.19 -21.99
N LEU A 236 12.97 -4.49 -20.93
CA LEU A 236 12.72 -3.06 -20.76
C LEU A 236 13.27 -2.24 -21.92
N ASN A 237 14.41 -2.63 -22.50
CA ASN A 237 15.07 -1.99 -23.63
C ASN A 237 14.60 -2.52 -24.99
N ASN A 238 13.59 -3.36 -25.07
CA ASN A 238 13.12 -4.02 -26.30
C ASN A 238 14.21 -4.83 -27.03
N ILE A 239 15.12 -5.47 -26.27
CA ILE A 239 16.16 -6.35 -26.82
C ILE A 239 15.59 -7.75 -26.99
N GLY A 240 15.69 -8.30 -28.21
CA GLY A 240 15.21 -9.66 -28.54
C GLY A 240 13.69 -9.81 -28.56
N VAL A 241 12.98 -8.73 -28.83
CA VAL A 241 11.53 -8.66 -29.05
C VAL A 241 11.22 -7.87 -30.30
N LYS A 242 10.10 -8.17 -30.97
CA LYS A 242 9.72 -7.56 -32.25
C LYS A 242 9.21 -6.13 -32.09
N ASN A 243 8.55 -5.86 -30.99
CA ASN A 243 7.92 -4.58 -30.70
C ASN A 243 7.66 -4.42 -29.18
N PRO A 244 7.33 -3.22 -28.71
CA PRO A 244 7.06 -2.99 -27.29
C PRO A 244 5.90 -3.80 -26.71
N THR A 245 4.91 -4.17 -27.52
CA THR A 245 3.78 -5.00 -27.08
C THR A 245 4.26 -6.39 -26.66
N GLU A 246 5.09 -7.03 -27.49
CA GLU A 246 5.69 -8.33 -27.15
C GLU A 246 6.63 -8.23 -25.95
N GLY A 247 7.40 -7.12 -25.84
CA GLY A 247 8.27 -6.87 -24.70
C GLY A 247 7.49 -6.80 -23.38
N TYR A 248 6.39 -6.06 -23.37
CA TYR A 248 5.48 -5.99 -22.23
C TYR A 248 4.90 -7.36 -21.87
N ASP A 249 4.39 -8.09 -22.85
CA ASP A 249 3.75 -9.39 -22.63
C ASP A 249 4.74 -10.41 -22.04
N LYS A 250 6.00 -10.42 -22.52
CA LYS A 250 7.08 -11.26 -21.95
C LYS A 250 7.50 -10.84 -20.56
N LEU A 251 7.54 -9.53 -20.28
CA LEU A 251 7.84 -9.03 -18.93
C LEU A 251 6.74 -9.40 -17.94
N LEU A 252 5.49 -9.30 -18.38
CA LEU A 252 4.33 -9.71 -17.59
C LEU A 252 4.33 -11.22 -17.33
N GLU A 253 4.62 -12.03 -18.37
CA GLU A 253 4.76 -13.48 -18.23
C GLU A 253 5.88 -13.83 -17.24
N PHE A 254 7.03 -13.17 -17.34
CA PHE A 254 8.12 -13.37 -16.39
C PHE A 254 7.70 -13.04 -14.95
N SER A 255 6.99 -11.93 -14.76
CA SER A 255 6.45 -11.54 -13.46
C SER A 255 5.54 -12.60 -12.86
N GLN A 256 4.59 -13.10 -13.65
CA GLN A 256 3.56 -14.02 -13.16
C GLN A 256 4.06 -15.45 -12.92
N ARG A 257 5.05 -15.89 -13.70
CA ARG A 257 5.49 -17.31 -13.70
C ARG A 257 6.77 -17.52 -12.91
N TYR A 258 7.65 -16.54 -12.85
CA TYR A 258 9.03 -16.76 -12.40
C TYR A 258 9.53 -15.82 -11.31
N ALA A 259 8.93 -14.64 -11.15
CA ALA A 259 9.44 -13.63 -10.21
C ALA A 259 9.41 -14.07 -8.75
N ASP A 260 8.48 -14.93 -8.35
CA ASP A 260 8.39 -15.50 -7.00
C ASP A 260 9.68 -16.21 -6.56
N ASN A 261 10.41 -16.81 -7.52
CA ASN A 261 11.68 -17.49 -7.23
C ASN A 261 12.80 -16.53 -6.81
N TYR A 262 12.62 -15.23 -7.03
CA TYR A 262 13.63 -14.19 -6.79
C TYR A 262 13.25 -13.22 -5.65
N GLY A 263 12.07 -13.42 -5.05
CA GLY A 263 11.58 -12.68 -3.88
C GLY A 263 10.82 -11.40 -4.19
N GLN A 264 10.11 -10.89 -3.17
CA GLN A 264 9.15 -9.79 -3.25
C GLN A 264 9.74 -8.52 -3.89
N ARG A 265 10.98 -8.20 -3.59
CA ARG A 265 11.64 -6.99 -4.12
C ARG A 265 11.70 -6.97 -5.66
N MET A 266 11.93 -8.12 -6.29
CA MET A 266 11.92 -8.20 -7.76
C MET A 266 10.52 -8.00 -8.31
N GLN A 267 9.51 -8.58 -7.67
CA GLN A 267 8.10 -8.37 -8.04
C GLN A 267 7.72 -6.89 -7.98
N ASP A 268 8.08 -6.20 -6.89
CA ASP A 268 7.79 -4.77 -6.72
C ASP A 268 8.43 -3.92 -7.82
N TYR A 269 9.68 -4.22 -8.20
CA TYR A 269 10.34 -3.55 -9.31
C TYR A 269 9.65 -3.82 -10.64
N ILE A 270 9.34 -5.09 -10.95
CA ILE A 270 8.68 -5.45 -12.21
C ILE A 270 7.30 -4.79 -12.29
N HIS A 271 6.53 -4.80 -11.20
CA HIS A 271 5.24 -4.13 -11.13
C HIS A 271 5.35 -2.64 -11.49
N GLN A 272 6.32 -1.93 -10.89
CA GLN A 272 6.57 -0.52 -11.22
C GLN A 272 7.03 -0.36 -12.66
N TRP A 273 7.95 -1.21 -13.16
CA TRP A 273 8.46 -1.12 -14.52
C TRP A 273 7.43 -1.49 -15.60
N LEU A 274 6.46 -2.34 -15.31
CA LEU A 274 5.31 -2.58 -16.21
C LEU A 274 4.49 -1.31 -16.41
N GLN A 275 4.28 -0.53 -15.36
CA GLN A 275 3.62 0.77 -15.45
C GLN A 275 4.46 1.76 -16.25
N ASP A 276 5.75 1.87 -15.93
CA ASP A 276 6.69 2.71 -16.68
C ASP A 276 6.73 2.35 -18.16
N TYR A 277 6.69 1.05 -18.47
CA TYR A 277 6.72 0.51 -19.81
C TYR A 277 5.51 0.93 -20.63
N VAL A 278 4.31 0.81 -20.05
CA VAL A 278 3.07 1.27 -20.69
C VAL A 278 3.15 2.75 -21.05
N LEU A 279 3.57 3.57 -20.09
CA LEU A 279 3.66 5.01 -20.29
C LEU A 279 4.74 5.40 -21.29
N TYR A 280 5.93 4.80 -21.17
CA TYR A 280 7.10 5.16 -21.99
C TYR A 280 6.90 4.79 -23.46
N TYR A 281 6.37 3.61 -23.73
CA TYR A 281 6.16 3.11 -25.09
C TYR A 281 4.77 3.46 -25.65
N GLY A 282 3.89 4.03 -24.83
CA GLY A 282 2.54 4.42 -25.25
C GLY A 282 1.69 3.22 -25.64
N LEU A 283 1.66 2.17 -24.82
CA LEU A 283 0.89 0.96 -25.11
C LEU A 283 -0.62 1.22 -25.04
N ASP A 284 -1.40 0.25 -25.51
CA ASP A 284 -2.85 0.34 -25.57
C ASP A 284 -3.52 0.37 -24.20
N ARG A 285 -4.80 0.78 -24.18
CA ARG A 285 -5.60 0.93 -22.96
C ARG A 285 -5.81 -0.37 -22.17
N GLN A 286 -5.84 -1.52 -22.86
CA GLN A 286 -6.02 -2.80 -22.19
C GLN A 286 -4.81 -3.10 -21.28
N ARG A 287 -3.59 -2.90 -21.79
CA ARG A 287 -2.37 -3.07 -21.00
C ARG A 287 -2.22 -2.00 -19.92
N ALA A 288 -2.66 -0.78 -20.21
CA ALA A 288 -2.69 0.27 -19.20
C ALA A 288 -3.61 -0.11 -18.04
N ASN A 289 -4.83 -0.54 -18.30
CA ASN A 289 -5.76 -0.97 -17.25
C ASN A 289 -5.21 -2.14 -16.43
N GLN A 290 -4.49 -3.05 -17.06
CA GLN A 290 -3.87 -4.18 -16.37
C GLN A 290 -2.68 -3.75 -15.49
N ALA A 291 -1.79 -2.91 -16.00
CA ALA A 291 -0.60 -2.46 -15.27
C ALA A 291 -0.93 -1.50 -14.11
N PHE A 292 -2.05 -0.79 -14.20
CA PHE A 292 -2.48 0.19 -13.22
C PHE A 292 -3.72 -0.25 -12.42
N ALA A 293 -4.10 -1.53 -12.47
CA ALA A 293 -5.35 -2.03 -11.90
C ALA A 293 -5.53 -1.62 -10.42
N ASP A 294 -4.50 -1.81 -9.60
CA ASP A 294 -4.44 -1.42 -8.18
C ASP A 294 -4.68 0.07 -7.95
N LYS A 295 -4.09 0.91 -8.81
CA LYS A 295 -4.20 2.38 -8.72
C LYS A 295 -5.55 2.87 -9.21
N LEU A 296 -6.09 2.24 -10.26
CA LEU A 296 -7.41 2.56 -10.79
C LEU A 296 -8.53 2.14 -9.82
N GLU A 297 -8.35 1.03 -9.12
CA GLU A 297 -9.25 0.61 -8.05
C GLU A 297 -9.24 1.63 -6.91
N THR A 298 -8.07 2.04 -6.45
CA THR A 298 -7.94 3.09 -5.42
C THR A 298 -8.53 4.43 -5.85
N ASP A 299 -8.29 4.86 -7.10
CA ASP A 299 -8.88 6.09 -7.63
C ASP A 299 -10.40 6.00 -7.68
N ARG A 300 -10.95 4.84 -8.07
CA ARG A 300 -12.39 4.56 -8.08
C ARG A 300 -12.96 4.59 -6.67
N ASP A 301 -12.32 3.96 -5.70
CA ASP A 301 -12.76 3.95 -4.31
C ASP A 301 -12.88 5.39 -3.78
N TYR A 302 -11.88 6.21 -3.99
CA TYR A 302 -11.91 7.60 -3.55
C TYR A 302 -12.91 8.45 -4.32
N HIS A 303 -13.15 8.16 -5.62
CA HIS A 303 -14.19 8.81 -6.38
C HIS A 303 -15.60 8.47 -5.83
N ILE A 304 -15.85 7.21 -5.48
CA ILE A 304 -17.09 6.75 -4.85
C ILE A 304 -17.34 7.50 -3.53
N LEU A 305 -16.30 7.61 -2.70
CA LEU A 305 -16.42 8.30 -1.41
C LEU A 305 -16.59 9.82 -1.54
N LEU A 306 -16.08 10.44 -2.61
CA LEU A 306 -16.26 11.88 -2.87
C LEU A 306 -17.61 12.23 -3.49
N HIS A 307 -18.21 11.30 -4.24
CA HIS A 307 -19.47 11.49 -4.96
C HIS A 307 -20.50 10.42 -4.59
N PRO A 308 -20.82 10.27 -3.30
CA PRO A 308 -21.69 9.19 -2.83
C PRO A 308 -23.10 9.21 -3.44
N GLY A 309 -23.56 10.38 -3.91
CA GLY A 309 -24.85 10.52 -4.59
C GLY A 309 -24.98 9.73 -5.89
N ASP A 310 -23.86 9.44 -6.57
CA ASP A 310 -23.84 8.78 -7.87
C ASP A 310 -23.76 7.24 -7.76
N TYR A 311 -23.62 6.69 -6.54
CA TYR A 311 -23.38 5.27 -6.30
C TYR A 311 -24.40 4.64 -5.35
N SER A 312 -24.52 3.33 -5.42
CA SER A 312 -25.39 2.57 -4.51
C SER A 312 -24.83 2.51 -3.09
N GLU A 313 -25.72 2.22 -2.14
CA GLU A 313 -25.40 2.04 -0.73
C GLU A 313 -24.37 0.91 -0.53
N GLU A 314 -24.53 -0.15 -1.31
CA GLU A 314 -23.67 -1.34 -1.26
C GLU A 314 -22.25 -1.03 -1.76
N GLU A 315 -22.11 -0.27 -2.86
CA GLU A 315 -20.81 0.12 -3.39
C GLU A 315 -20.04 0.99 -2.38
N ILE A 316 -20.71 1.99 -1.79
CA ILE A 316 -20.10 2.89 -0.80
C ILE A 316 -19.66 2.10 0.44
N THR A 317 -20.54 1.24 0.96
CA THR A 317 -20.23 0.44 2.16
C THR A 317 -19.06 -0.53 1.91
N LYS A 318 -19.01 -1.16 0.74
CA LYS A 318 -17.92 -2.03 0.35
C LYS A 318 -16.57 -1.29 0.32
N VAL A 319 -16.57 -0.06 -0.20
CA VAL A 319 -15.35 0.77 -0.19
C VAL A 319 -14.92 1.07 1.25
N PHE A 320 -15.85 1.40 2.15
CA PHE A 320 -15.48 1.63 3.55
C PHE A 320 -14.94 0.38 4.23
N ILE A 321 -15.49 -0.80 3.95
CA ILE A 321 -14.96 -2.08 4.48
C ILE A 321 -13.51 -2.31 4.04
N ASN A 322 -13.15 -1.94 2.80
CA ASN A 322 -11.77 -2.04 2.33
C ASN A 322 -10.80 -1.07 3.04
N HIS A 323 -11.31 0.05 3.57
CA HIS A 323 -10.49 1.13 4.15
C HIS A 323 -10.53 1.21 5.67
N CYS A 324 -11.46 0.54 6.33
CA CYS A 324 -11.56 0.51 7.79
C CYS A 324 -12.15 -0.82 8.28
N SER A 325 -11.82 -1.20 9.51
CA SER A 325 -12.22 -2.48 10.09
C SER A 325 -13.50 -2.42 10.93
N TYR A 326 -13.99 -1.22 11.25
CA TYR A 326 -15.13 -1.07 12.18
C TYR A 326 -16.42 -1.63 11.61
N LEU A 327 -16.73 -1.33 10.35
CA LEU A 327 -18.03 -1.71 9.75
C LEU A 327 -18.26 -3.22 9.74
N GLU A 328 -17.27 -4.04 9.41
CA GLU A 328 -17.40 -5.50 9.40
C GLU A 328 -17.69 -6.06 10.80
N LYS A 329 -17.17 -5.40 11.83
CA LYS A 329 -17.33 -5.80 13.23
C LYS A 329 -18.60 -5.26 13.86
N CYS A 330 -19.17 -4.17 13.33
CA CYS A 330 -20.33 -3.49 13.86
C CYS A 330 -21.57 -4.42 13.92
N ARG A 331 -22.18 -4.53 15.10
CA ARG A 331 -23.37 -5.36 15.34
C ARG A 331 -24.55 -4.93 14.47
N LEU A 332 -24.78 -3.62 14.31
CA LEU A 332 -25.87 -3.10 13.49
C LEU A 332 -25.70 -3.50 12.03
N TYR A 333 -24.48 -3.44 11.50
CA TYR A 333 -24.18 -3.91 10.15
C TYR A 333 -24.39 -5.43 10.02
N LYS A 334 -23.87 -6.23 10.97
CA LYS A 334 -24.05 -7.69 10.95
C LYS A 334 -25.53 -8.13 10.99
N LYS A 335 -26.36 -7.43 11.77
CA LYS A 335 -27.80 -7.74 11.91
C LYS A 335 -28.64 -7.30 10.70
N ALA A 336 -28.36 -6.15 10.12
CA ALA A 336 -29.15 -5.56 9.04
C ALA A 336 -28.25 -4.82 8.02
N PRO A 337 -27.43 -5.53 7.23
CA PRO A 337 -26.42 -4.91 6.36
C PRO A 337 -27.04 -3.96 5.31
N GLU A 338 -28.19 -4.29 4.74
CA GLU A 338 -28.86 -3.44 3.75
C GLU A 338 -29.34 -2.12 4.37
N GLU A 339 -29.98 -2.18 5.52
CA GLU A 339 -30.48 -0.97 6.21
C GLU A 339 -29.33 -0.11 6.72
N TRP A 340 -28.28 -0.75 7.27
CA TRP A 340 -27.10 -0.01 7.74
C TRP A 340 -26.34 0.65 6.59
N SER A 341 -26.27 0.02 5.42
CA SER A 341 -25.67 0.63 4.22
C SER A 341 -26.42 1.90 3.78
N LYS A 342 -27.73 1.95 3.91
CA LYS A 342 -28.53 3.18 3.66
C LYS A 342 -28.18 4.28 4.66
N VAL A 343 -28.05 3.92 5.94
CA VAL A 343 -27.61 4.86 6.99
C VAL A 343 -26.22 5.41 6.68
N VAL A 344 -25.26 4.54 6.38
CA VAL A 344 -23.88 4.93 6.02
C VAL A 344 -23.88 5.90 4.84
N LYS A 345 -24.63 5.59 3.78
CA LYS A 345 -24.74 6.48 2.61
C LYS A 345 -25.34 7.82 2.97
N ALA A 346 -26.48 7.85 3.66
CA ALA A 346 -27.17 9.09 4.00
C ALA A 346 -26.28 10.04 4.80
N VAL A 347 -25.61 9.52 5.82
CA VAL A 347 -24.74 10.31 6.68
C VAL A 347 -23.47 10.76 5.93
N TRP A 348 -22.83 9.86 5.18
CA TRP A 348 -21.62 10.20 4.43
C TRP A 348 -21.90 11.19 3.29
N GLN A 349 -23.01 11.02 2.57
CA GLN A 349 -23.43 11.95 1.53
C GLN A 349 -23.63 13.34 2.11
N ARG A 350 -24.35 13.44 3.24
CA ARG A 350 -24.53 14.73 3.91
C ARG A 350 -23.20 15.36 4.33
N LEU A 351 -22.25 14.55 4.84
CA LEU A 351 -20.92 15.04 5.18
C LEU A 351 -20.18 15.60 3.96
N MET A 352 -20.27 14.93 2.82
CA MET A 352 -19.62 15.39 1.59
C MET A 352 -20.31 16.63 0.98
N ASP A 353 -21.63 16.72 1.10
CA ASP A 353 -22.38 17.87 0.60
C ASP A 353 -22.13 19.14 1.43
N GLU A 354 -22.09 19.03 2.75
CA GLU A 354 -21.90 20.18 3.65
C GLU A 354 -20.42 20.52 3.88
N GLN A 355 -19.55 19.52 3.98
CA GLN A 355 -18.14 19.68 4.32
C GLN A 355 -17.21 18.80 3.47
N PRO A 356 -17.13 19.00 2.15
CA PRO A 356 -16.31 18.16 1.27
C PRO A 356 -14.81 18.18 1.64
N GLN A 357 -14.32 19.23 2.34
CA GLN A 357 -12.95 19.30 2.83
C GLN A 357 -12.61 18.24 3.88
N MET A 358 -13.63 17.66 4.56
CA MET A 358 -13.42 16.60 5.54
C MET A 358 -12.85 15.33 4.90
N PHE A 359 -13.12 15.11 3.61
CA PHE A 359 -12.45 14.04 2.86
C PHE A 359 -10.93 14.13 2.97
N ASN A 360 -10.36 15.32 2.78
CA ASN A 360 -8.91 15.54 2.87
C ASN A 360 -8.36 15.42 4.28
N GLN A 361 -9.21 15.46 5.29
CA GLN A 361 -8.83 15.33 6.70
C GLN A 361 -9.01 13.91 7.22
N MET A 362 -9.92 13.12 6.63
CA MET A 362 -10.28 11.79 7.12
C MET A 362 -9.77 10.66 6.24
N VAL A 363 -9.75 10.86 4.92
CA VAL A 363 -9.51 9.79 3.96
C VAL A 363 -8.18 9.94 3.23
N ALA A 364 -8.07 10.87 2.29
CA ALA A 364 -6.90 11.03 1.43
C ALA A 364 -6.74 12.45 0.92
N THR A 365 -5.51 12.82 0.54
CA THR A 365 -5.21 14.09 -0.11
C THR A 365 -4.71 13.86 -1.53
N LYS A 366 -5.07 14.72 -2.47
CA LYS A 366 -4.63 14.63 -3.87
C LYS A 366 -3.45 15.59 -4.11
N ALA A 367 -2.30 15.04 -4.49
CA ALA A 367 -1.10 15.82 -4.75
C ALA A 367 -0.34 15.32 -5.98
N PHE A 368 0.55 16.17 -6.53
CA PHE A 368 1.40 15.78 -7.64
C PHE A 368 2.48 14.80 -7.19
N SER A 369 2.56 13.68 -7.90
CA SER A 369 3.65 12.72 -7.82
C SER A 369 4.58 12.89 -9.01
N THR A 370 5.88 12.84 -8.77
CA THR A 370 6.92 12.86 -9.80
C THR A 370 7.72 11.58 -9.71
N LYS A 371 7.83 10.85 -10.82
CA LYS A 371 8.63 9.64 -10.90
C LYS A 371 9.57 9.67 -12.09
N TYR A 372 10.67 8.94 -12.00
CA TYR A 372 11.57 8.69 -13.11
C TYR A 372 11.17 7.40 -13.81
N PHE A 373 11.20 7.38 -15.15
CA PHE A 373 11.03 6.16 -15.90
C PHE A 373 12.14 5.16 -15.56
N PHE A 374 11.76 3.91 -15.36
CA PHE A 374 12.65 2.78 -15.13
C PHE A 374 13.66 3.02 -14.00
N ALA A 375 13.23 3.70 -12.94
CA ALA A 375 14.07 3.93 -11.77
C ALA A 375 14.61 2.60 -11.23
N GLY A 376 15.93 2.54 -11.02
CA GLY A 376 16.60 1.34 -10.53
C GLY A 376 16.88 0.27 -11.61
N ALA A 377 16.63 0.53 -12.89
CA ALA A 377 16.98 -0.36 -14.00
C ALA A 377 18.18 0.16 -14.81
N VAL A 378 18.88 -0.75 -15.49
CA VAL A 378 19.82 -0.40 -16.57
C VAL A 378 19.00 -0.19 -17.83
N PHE A 379 18.75 1.07 -18.16
CA PHE A 379 17.88 1.47 -19.26
C PHE A 379 18.52 2.55 -20.14
N SER A 380 18.34 2.44 -21.45
CA SER A 380 18.84 3.42 -22.42
C SER A 380 17.74 4.41 -22.82
N PHE A 381 17.95 5.68 -22.52
CA PHE A 381 17.06 6.76 -22.95
C PHE A 381 17.41 7.28 -24.36
N HIS A 382 17.78 6.39 -25.29
CA HIS A 382 18.13 6.76 -26.66
C HIS A 382 16.93 7.37 -27.44
N GLN A 383 15.73 7.05 -27.02
CA GLN A 383 14.48 7.66 -27.51
C GLN A 383 13.63 8.06 -26.33
N LEU A 384 13.21 9.31 -26.27
CA LEU A 384 12.23 9.75 -25.29
C LEU A 384 10.81 9.45 -25.76
N PRO A 385 9.82 9.38 -24.85
CA PRO A 385 8.42 9.23 -25.23
C PRO A 385 8.01 10.29 -26.26
N LYS A 386 7.37 9.88 -27.35
CA LYS A 386 6.92 10.81 -28.42
C LYS A 386 5.75 11.67 -27.96
N ALA A 387 4.88 11.12 -27.13
CA ALA A 387 3.77 11.83 -26.53
C ALA A 387 4.25 12.61 -25.30
N HIS A 388 3.64 13.75 -25.05
CA HIS A 388 3.89 14.55 -23.84
C HIS A 388 2.94 14.19 -22.70
N GLU A 389 1.91 13.41 -22.98
CA GLU A 389 0.90 12.97 -22.02
C GLU A 389 0.36 11.58 -22.36
N TYR A 390 -0.16 10.91 -21.35
CA TYR A 390 -0.84 9.61 -21.47
C TYR A 390 -2.04 9.59 -20.53
N PRO A 391 -3.27 9.74 -21.04
CA PRO A 391 -4.48 9.62 -20.24
C PRO A 391 -4.87 8.15 -20.11
N ILE A 392 -4.99 7.66 -18.87
CA ILE A 392 -5.59 6.36 -18.60
C ILE A 392 -7.11 6.50 -18.49
N ASP A 393 -7.57 7.47 -17.70
CA ASP A 393 -8.98 7.86 -17.57
C ASP A 393 -9.10 9.38 -17.27
N SER A 394 -10.28 9.83 -16.83
CA SER A 394 -10.52 11.22 -16.47
C SER A 394 -9.77 11.66 -15.20
N GLU A 395 -9.52 10.72 -14.28
CA GLU A 395 -8.89 11.00 -13.00
C GLU A 395 -7.37 10.88 -13.05
N ARG A 396 -6.85 9.97 -13.89
CA ARG A 396 -5.43 9.64 -13.97
C ARG A 396 -4.84 9.97 -15.33
N GLN A 397 -4.17 11.12 -15.40
CA GLN A 397 -3.51 11.63 -16.60
C GLN A 397 -2.03 11.87 -16.31
N TYR A 398 -1.17 11.19 -17.04
CA TYR A 398 0.28 11.31 -16.92
C TYR A 398 0.81 12.34 -17.89
N GLN A 399 1.70 13.21 -17.41
CA GLN A 399 2.44 14.17 -18.23
C GLN A 399 3.92 13.81 -18.19
N PHE A 400 4.60 13.95 -19.33
CA PHE A 400 6.00 13.56 -19.48
C PHE A 400 6.88 14.77 -19.71
N LYS A 401 8.03 14.79 -19.04
CA LYS A 401 9.07 15.77 -19.29
C LYS A 401 10.43 15.12 -19.08
N ASP A 402 11.25 15.09 -20.11
CA ASP A 402 12.56 14.44 -20.11
C ASP A 402 12.45 12.94 -19.72
N ARG A 403 13.11 12.53 -18.64
CA ARG A 403 13.09 11.15 -18.12
C ARG A 403 12.10 10.96 -16.97
N LYS A 404 11.18 11.89 -16.80
CA LYS A 404 10.22 11.91 -15.68
C LYS A 404 8.80 11.92 -16.19
N TYR A 405 7.91 11.45 -15.36
CA TYR A 405 6.50 11.62 -15.52
C TYR A 405 5.84 12.15 -14.25
N TYR A 406 4.73 12.83 -14.43
CA TYR A 406 3.99 13.53 -13.39
C TYR A 406 2.54 13.11 -13.47
N CYS A 407 1.93 12.86 -12.33
CA CYS A 407 0.50 12.62 -12.23
C CYS A 407 -0.02 13.16 -10.90
N LYS A 408 -1.23 13.66 -10.90
CA LYS A 408 -1.92 14.02 -9.66
C LYS A 408 -2.56 12.75 -9.09
N VAL A 409 -2.06 12.28 -7.96
CA VAL A 409 -2.46 11.00 -7.35
C VAL A 409 -2.98 11.19 -5.94
N TRP A 410 -3.78 10.27 -5.48
CA TRP A 410 -4.25 10.22 -4.11
C TRP A 410 -3.18 9.66 -3.18
N TYR A 411 -3.06 10.28 -2.02
CA TYR A 411 -2.23 9.81 -0.91
C TYR A 411 -3.15 9.56 0.29
N PRO A 412 -3.34 8.30 0.70
CA PRO A 412 -4.09 8.00 1.92
C PRO A 412 -3.44 8.66 3.12
N LEU A 413 -4.23 9.10 4.06
CA LEU A 413 -3.71 9.64 5.32
C LEU A 413 -3.09 8.52 6.16
N LYS A 414 -2.00 8.83 6.86
CA LYS A 414 -1.31 7.85 7.73
C LYS A 414 -2.24 7.17 8.75
N GLU A 415 -3.26 7.89 9.21
CA GLU A 415 -4.25 7.42 10.18
C GLU A 415 -5.65 7.29 9.59
N GLN A 416 -5.77 7.05 8.28
CA GLN A 416 -7.06 6.95 7.58
C GLN A 416 -7.99 5.94 8.26
N SER A 417 -7.54 4.72 8.45
CA SER A 417 -8.34 3.65 9.06
C SER A 417 -8.81 4.01 10.47
N LYS A 418 -7.93 4.57 11.31
CA LYS A 418 -8.26 5.02 12.66
C LYS A 418 -9.33 6.12 12.65
N ARG A 419 -9.20 7.10 11.75
CA ARG A 419 -10.18 8.20 11.63
C ARG A 419 -11.54 7.72 11.15
N LEU A 420 -11.56 6.83 10.15
CA LEU A 420 -12.78 6.20 9.67
C LEU A 420 -13.41 5.30 10.74
N ASN A 421 -12.63 4.52 11.46
CA ASN A 421 -13.12 3.72 12.59
C ASN A 421 -13.77 4.60 13.67
N THR A 422 -13.16 5.74 14.01
CA THR A 422 -13.74 6.70 14.95
C THR A 422 -15.06 7.29 14.43
N PHE A 423 -15.11 7.65 13.17
CA PHE A 423 -16.33 8.16 12.53
C PHE A 423 -17.47 7.13 12.59
N PHE A 424 -17.21 5.88 12.19
CA PHE A 424 -18.22 4.83 12.21
C PHE A 424 -18.61 4.38 13.61
N HIS A 425 -17.70 4.44 14.55
CA HIS A 425 -18.02 4.22 15.96
C HIS A 425 -19.00 5.29 16.47
N GLU A 426 -18.76 6.57 16.19
CA GLU A 426 -19.68 7.64 16.60
C GLU A 426 -21.02 7.59 15.85
N LEU A 427 -20.99 7.17 14.59
CA LEU A 427 -22.24 6.90 13.84
C LEU A 427 -23.03 5.77 14.50
N ASP A 428 -22.40 4.65 14.85
CA ASP A 428 -23.04 3.53 15.56
C ASP A 428 -23.58 3.98 16.93
N ARG A 429 -22.77 4.73 17.71
CA ARG A 429 -23.18 5.26 19.01
C ARG A 429 -24.42 6.13 18.92
N VAL A 430 -24.41 7.11 18.02
CA VAL A 430 -25.55 8.03 17.86
C VAL A 430 -26.79 7.31 17.32
N ALA A 431 -26.60 6.35 16.39
CA ALA A 431 -27.71 5.55 15.89
C ALA A 431 -28.34 4.66 16.97
N ARG A 432 -27.54 4.08 17.87
CA ARG A 432 -28.09 3.33 19.02
C ARG A 432 -28.87 4.23 19.97
N GLU A 433 -28.40 5.45 20.21
CA GLU A 433 -29.10 6.44 21.02
C GLU A 433 -30.46 6.84 20.39
N GLU A 434 -30.46 7.22 19.10
CA GLU A 434 -31.64 7.71 18.39
C GLU A 434 -32.68 6.60 18.14
N PHE A 435 -32.24 5.40 17.83
CA PHE A 435 -33.15 4.29 17.48
C PHE A 435 -33.40 3.31 18.64
N HIS A 436 -32.84 3.60 19.83
CA HIS A 436 -32.94 2.74 21.02
C HIS A 436 -32.48 1.29 20.78
N LEU A 437 -31.34 1.11 20.12
CA LEU A 437 -30.80 -0.19 19.70
C LEU A 437 -29.62 -0.62 20.57
N GLY A 438 -29.73 -1.76 21.25
CA GLY A 438 -28.63 -2.40 21.97
C GLY A 438 -28.05 -1.56 23.11
N HIS A 439 -26.79 -1.84 23.49
CA HIS A 439 -26.09 -1.09 24.53
C HIS A 439 -25.57 0.27 24.02
N PRO A 440 -25.61 1.32 24.86
CA PRO A 440 -25.03 2.61 24.50
C PRO A 440 -23.50 2.50 24.46
N LEU A 441 -22.89 2.98 23.39
CA LEU A 441 -21.43 3.06 23.26
C LEU A 441 -20.89 4.31 23.95
N ARG A 442 -19.63 4.28 24.42
CA ARG A 442 -18.96 5.45 24.99
C ARG A 442 -18.57 6.43 23.88
N PRO A 443 -18.70 7.76 24.10
CA PRO A 443 -18.34 8.74 23.10
C PRO A 443 -16.83 8.77 22.87
N ARG A 444 -16.40 8.87 21.62
CA ARG A 444 -15.02 9.13 21.21
C ARG A 444 -14.84 10.58 20.79
N ALA A 445 -13.60 11.08 20.90
CA ALA A 445 -13.29 12.42 20.46
C ALA A 445 -13.39 12.54 18.94
N ILE A 446 -14.38 13.28 18.46
CA ILE A 446 -14.60 13.64 17.06
C ILE A 446 -14.90 15.14 16.98
N ASP A 447 -14.73 15.73 15.79
CA ASP A 447 -15.10 17.13 15.55
C ASP A 447 -16.62 17.32 15.81
N GLU A 448 -16.97 18.36 16.57
CA GLU A 448 -18.35 18.66 16.94
C GLU A 448 -19.26 18.89 15.71
N GLN A 449 -18.71 19.50 14.64
CA GLN A 449 -19.43 19.70 13.40
C GLN A 449 -19.73 18.37 12.69
N VAL A 450 -18.79 17.42 12.73
CA VAL A 450 -19.00 16.07 12.17
C VAL A 450 -20.06 15.33 12.97
N LEU A 451 -20.04 15.46 14.30
CA LEU A 451 -21.08 14.86 15.16
C LEU A 451 -22.48 15.41 14.86
N GLU A 452 -22.61 16.72 14.65
CA GLU A 452 -23.88 17.32 14.22
C GLU A 452 -24.34 16.79 12.86
N ILE A 453 -23.43 16.65 11.91
CA ILE A 453 -23.76 16.10 10.58
C ILE A 453 -24.22 14.64 10.68
N ILE A 454 -23.58 13.84 11.55
CA ILE A 454 -24.04 12.47 11.82
C ILE A 454 -25.50 12.46 12.30
N LYS A 455 -25.86 13.29 13.27
CA LYS A 455 -27.24 13.39 13.78
C LYS A 455 -28.23 13.80 12.69
N MET A 456 -27.87 14.83 11.92
CA MET A 456 -28.73 15.29 10.81
C MET A 456 -28.89 14.22 9.72
N GLY A 457 -27.83 13.49 9.37
CA GLY A 457 -27.88 12.41 8.39
C GLY A 457 -28.77 11.24 8.83
N LEU A 458 -28.78 10.93 10.12
CA LEU A 458 -29.69 9.95 10.71
C LEU A 458 -31.15 10.42 10.64
N GLN A 459 -31.41 11.70 10.89
CA GLN A 459 -32.75 12.28 10.74
C GLN A 459 -33.23 12.28 9.27
N ASP A 460 -32.32 12.55 8.32
CA ASP A 460 -32.64 12.45 6.89
C ASP A 460 -33.03 11.01 6.52
N TYR A 461 -32.24 10.04 6.98
CA TYR A 461 -32.56 8.62 6.78
C TYR A 461 -33.93 8.24 7.36
N GLN A 462 -34.26 8.67 8.58
CA GLN A 462 -35.57 8.42 9.17
C GLN A 462 -36.67 9.02 8.34
N ARG A 463 -36.55 10.28 7.92
CA ARG A 463 -37.54 10.97 7.08
C ARG A 463 -37.76 10.23 5.76
N GLU A 464 -36.70 9.83 5.07
CA GLU A 464 -36.79 9.07 3.83
C GLU A 464 -37.48 7.72 4.03
N ARG A 465 -37.18 7.03 5.14
CA ARG A 465 -37.85 5.77 5.51
C ARG A 465 -39.33 5.97 5.75
N GLU A 466 -39.71 6.99 6.52
CA GLU A 466 -41.11 7.33 6.76
C GLU A 466 -41.86 7.70 5.46
N GLU A 467 -41.22 8.49 4.59
CA GLU A 467 -41.81 8.84 3.28
C GLU A 467 -41.98 7.63 2.37
N ALA A 468 -41.04 6.69 2.40
CA ALA A 468 -41.11 5.44 1.63
C ALA A 468 -42.23 4.52 2.16
N GLN A 469 -42.51 4.55 3.47
CA GLN A 469 -43.57 3.77 4.09
C GLN A 469 -44.95 4.44 3.98
N ARG A 470 -45.04 5.72 3.66
CA ARG A 470 -46.30 6.42 3.44
C ARG A 470 -47.06 5.81 2.27
N VAL A 471 -48.12 5.10 2.59
CA VAL A 471 -49.05 4.60 1.58
C VAL A 471 -49.70 5.81 0.89
N LYS A 472 -49.40 6.04 -0.37
CA LYS A 472 -50.10 7.04 -1.18
C LYS A 472 -51.54 6.52 -1.42
N ILE A 473 -52.44 6.88 -0.51
CA ILE A 473 -53.87 6.60 -0.69
C ILE A 473 -54.34 7.53 -1.83
N ASN A 474 -54.48 6.97 -3.00
CA ASN A 474 -55.06 7.68 -4.12
C ASN A 474 -56.59 7.59 -3.98
N ILE A 475 -57.18 8.56 -3.28
CA ILE A 475 -58.63 8.66 -3.17
C ILE A 475 -59.13 9.14 -4.53
N ASN A 476 -59.73 8.23 -5.27
CA ASN A 476 -60.41 8.59 -6.50
C ASN A 476 -61.68 9.40 -6.14
N MET A 477 -61.56 10.72 -6.25
CA MET A 477 -62.68 11.64 -5.90
C MET A 477 -63.96 11.37 -6.73
N GLY A 478 -63.85 10.74 -7.90
CA GLY A 478 -64.94 10.34 -8.71
C GLY A 478 -65.78 9.21 -8.07
N ASP A 479 -65.18 8.29 -7.36
CA ASP A 479 -65.88 7.20 -6.67
C ASP A 479 -66.49 7.67 -5.35
N LEU A 480 -65.93 8.75 -4.73
CA LEU A 480 -66.48 9.34 -3.51
C LEU A 480 -67.89 9.93 -3.71
N ASP A 481 -68.15 10.54 -4.86
CA ASP A 481 -69.48 11.07 -5.19
C ASP A 481 -70.48 9.95 -5.45
N GLN A 482 -70.05 8.84 -6.04
CA GLN A 482 -70.85 7.65 -6.23
C GLN A 482 -71.16 6.94 -4.91
N ILE A 483 -70.17 6.79 -4.04
CA ILE A 483 -70.34 6.22 -2.69
C ILE A 483 -71.28 7.09 -1.84
N ARG A 484 -71.15 8.42 -1.94
CA ARG A 484 -72.08 9.35 -1.27
C ARG A 484 -73.51 9.24 -1.82
N ALA A 485 -73.67 9.11 -3.14
CA ALA A 485 -74.96 8.91 -3.78
C ALA A 485 -75.59 7.57 -3.37
N ASP A 486 -74.79 6.49 -3.38
CA ASP A 486 -75.23 5.17 -2.96
C ASP A 486 -75.56 5.11 -1.45
N ALA A 487 -74.80 5.78 -0.61
CA ALA A 487 -75.08 5.93 0.81
C ALA A 487 -76.38 6.75 1.08
N SER A 488 -76.61 7.80 0.27
CA SER A 488 -77.84 8.59 0.33
C SER A 488 -79.03 7.74 -0.05
N VAL A 489 -78.92 6.99 -1.15
CA VAL A 489 -79.99 6.07 -1.58
C VAL A 489 -80.27 4.98 -0.53
N THR A 490 -79.25 4.45 0.07
CA THR A 490 -79.33 3.44 1.13
C THR A 490 -80.02 4.03 2.38
N ARG A 491 -79.58 5.24 2.79
CA ARG A 491 -80.20 5.97 3.90
C ARG A 491 -81.71 6.20 3.61
N ASP A 492 -81.97 6.74 2.45
CA ASP A 492 -83.36 7.06 2.07
C ASP A 492 -84.29 5.81 1.94
N SER A 493 -83.67 4.65 1.66
CA SER A 493 -84.35 3.37 1.63
C SER A 493 -84.60 2.75 3.02
N LEU A 494 -83.81 3.15 4.01
CA LEU A 494 -83.94 2.66 5.39
C LEU A 494 -84.75 3.56 6.29
N LEU A 495 -85.06 4.81 5.87
CA LEU A 495 -85.87 5.74 6.59
C LEU A 495 -87.35 5.35 6.40
N THR A 496 -88.12 5.31 7.50
CA THR A 496 -89.54 5.14 7.48
C THR A 496 -90.22 6.40 6.94
N ASP A 497 -91.46 6.29 6.50
CA ASP A 497 -92.20 7.43 5.93
C ASP A 497 -92.40 8.58 6.95
N GLU A 498 -92.40 8.28 8.25
CA GLU A 498 -92.47 9.27 9.34
C GLU A 498 -91.14 9.99 9.54
N GLU A 499 -89.97 9.30 9.42
CA GLU A 499 -88.63 9.89 9.53
C GLU A 499 -88.27 10.74 8.31
N LYS A 500 -88.87 10.50 7.13
CA LYS A 500 -88.70 11.32 5.92
C LYS A 500 -89.39 12.66 6.01
N GLU A 501 -90.54 12.76 6.77
CA GLU A 501 -91.24 14.00 7.00
C GLU A 501 -90.48 14.91 8.02
N GLU A 502 -89.85 14.36 9.04
CA GLU A 502 -89.02 15.12 10.00
C GLU A 502 -87.73 15.74 9.40
N ASP A 503 -87.12 15.08 8.42
CA ASP A 503 -85.89 15.61 7.75
C ASP A 503 -86.18 16.79 6.81
N ILE A 504 -87.44 16.99 6.39
CA ILE A 504 -87.85 18.09 5.50
C ILE A 504 -88.06 19.40 6.28
N GLU A 505 -88.32 19.33 7.61
CA GLU A 505 -88.59 20.52 8.43
C GLU A 505 -87.31 21.14 9.00
N THR A 506 -86.15 20.48 8.90
CA THR A 506 -84.86 20.95 9.49
C THR A 506 -83.88 21.56 8.49
N SER A 507 -84.24 21.73 7.23
CA SER A 507 -83.31 22.31 6.21
C SER A 507 -83.64 23.79 5.97
N ALA A 508 -83.13 24.66 6.83
CA ALA A 508 -82.95 26.09 6.56
C ALA A 508 -81.47 26.49 6.73
N PRO A 509 -80.94 27.30 5.83
CA PRO A 509 -79.51 27.55 5.79
C PRO A 509 -79.01 28.53 6.84
N GLN A 510 -77.95 28.22 7.58
CA GLN A 510 -77.19 29.20 8.37
C GLN A 510 -75.74 29.23 7.99
N PRO A 511 -75.06 30.36 8.20
CA PRO A 511 -73.88 30.72 7.46
C PRO A 511 -72.55 30.27 8.12
N ASN A 512 -71.54 30.22 7.30
CA ASN A 512 -70.09 30.07 7.67
C ASN A 512 -69.76 30.59 9.06
N VAL A 513 -69.17 29.72 9.89
CA VAL A 513 -68.26 30.11 10.94
C VAL A 513 -67.09 29.13 10.89
N GLU A 514 -65.93 29.70 10.62
CA GLU A 514 -64.64 29.06 10.86
C GLU A 514 -64.53 28.68 12.34
N SER A 515 -64.21 27.44 12.63
CA SER A 515 -63.65 27.06 13.92
C SER A 515 -62.75 25.87 13.78
N THR A 516 -61.49 26.17 13.94
CA THR A 516 -60.45 25.28 14.36
C THR A 516 -60.86 24.45 15.57
N THR A 517 -60.95 23.15 15.41
CA THR A 517 -60.89 22.20 16.52
C THR A 517 -60.07 20.99 16.09
N SER A 518 -58.98 20.85 16.76
CA SER A 518 -58.14 19.67 16.78
C SER A 518 -58.90 18.50 17.37
N ASP A 519 -59.34 17.58 16.54
CA ASP A 519 -59.71 16.26 17.02
C ASP A 519 -58.49 15.38 17.14
N LYS A 520 -58.14 15.07 18.38
CA LYS A 520 -57.31 13.96 18.72
C LYS A 520 -57.99 12.69 18.28
N ILE A 521 -57.50 12.09 17.22
CA ILE A 521 -57.78 10.70 16.91
C ILE A 521 -56.81 9.88 17.76
N ASP A 522 -57.35 9.20 18.76
CA ASP A 522 -56.72 8.09 19.44
C ASP A 522 -56.39 7.02 18.41
N HIS A 523 -55.13 6.97 18.00
CA HIS A 523 -54.59 5.79 17.36
C HIS A 523 -54.37 4.73 18.44
N HIS A 524 -55.20 3.73 18.43
CA HIS A 524 -54.83 2.43 18.96
C HIS A 524 -53.60 1.97 18.14
N ASP A 525 -52.43 2.13 18.72
CA ASP A 525 -51.26 1.36 18.36
C ASP A 525 -51.59 -0.11 18.66
N GLU A 526 -51.79 -0.90 17.60
CA GLU A 526 -51.50 -2.33 17.71
C GLU A 526 -49.99 -2.43 17.88
N PRO A 527 -49.52 -3.00 18.98
CA PRO A 527 -48.10 -3.26 19.13
C PRO A 527 -47.68 -4.25 18.04
N LEU A 528 -46.62 -3.91 17.29
CA LEU A 528 -45.81 -4.88 16.58
C LEU A 528 -45.64 -6.11 17.48
N PRO A 529 -45.72 -7.34 16.94
CA PRO A 529 -45.53 -8.52 17.76
C PRO A 529 -44.19 -8.37 18.48
N GLU A 530 -44.29 -8.22 19.78
CA GLU A 530 -43.16 -8.43 20.69
C GLU A 530 -42.69 -9.85 20.38
N GLN A 531 -41.57 -9.96 19.62
CA GLN A 531 -40.73 -11.12 19.75
C GLN A 531 -40.31 -11.13 21.23
N GLN A 532 -40.78 -12.11 21.93
CA GLN A 532 -40.34 -12.41 23.28
C GLN A 532 -38.85 -12.32 23.30
N ASP A 533 -38.38 -11.29 23.93
CA ASP A 533 -37.02 -11.11 24.39
C ASP A 533 -36.79 -12.25 25.38
N ASP A 534 -36.20 -13.34 24.91
CA ASP A 534 -35.60 -14.34 25.79
C ASP A 534 -34.45 -13.64 26.51
N GLY A 535 -34.75 -13.20 27.73
CA GLY A 535 -33.86 -12.44 28.57
C GLY A 535 -32.49 -13.07 28.68
N ASN A 536 -31.47 -12.22 28.65
CA ASN A 536 -30.02 -12.44 28.80
C ASN A 536 -29.18 -12.73 27.55
N GLU A 537 -29.50 -12.20 26.38
CA GLU A 537 -28.56 -12.19 25.24
C GLU A 537 -27.61 -10.97 25.20
N ASP A 538 -27.65 -10.07 26.16
CA ASP A 538 -26.95 -8.79 26.07
C ASP A 538 -25.58 -8.74 26.78
N GLU A 539 -25.21 -9.74 27.54
CA GLU A 539 -23.86 -9.84 28.12
C GLU A 539 -22.93 -10.66 27.23
N PRO A 540 -21.70 -10.19 26.94
CA PRO A 540 -20.74 -10.94 26.13
C PRO A 540 -20.35 -12.22 26.88
N ALA A 541 -20.79 -13.37 26.38
CA ALA A 541 -20.52 -14.69 26.99
C ALA A 541 -19.06 -15.08 26.70
N LEU A 542 -18.13 -14.61 27.53
CA LEU A 542 -16.74 -15.03 27.48
C LEU A 542 -16.58 -16.47 27.97
N ASP A 543 -15.84 -17.30 27.22
CA ASP A 543 -15.49 -18.65 27.65
C ASP A 543 -14.43 -18.66 28.78
N SER A 544 -14.14 -19.85 29.33
CA SER A 544 -13.22 -19.99 30.47
C SER A 544 -11.79 -19.52 30.15
N ASP A 545 -11.31 -19.74 28.93
CA ASP A 545 -9.95 -19.40 28.51
C ASP A 545 -9.82 -17.92 28.22
N GLN A 546 -10.85 -17.30 27.63
CA GLN A 546 -10.96 -15.87 27.40
C GLN A 546 -10.98 -15.11 28.74
N ARG A 547 -11.81 -15.57 29.70
CA ARG A 547 -11.88 -14.99 31.05
C ARG A 547 -10.56 -15.13 31.78
N PHE A 548 -9.89 -16.27 31.66
CA PHE A 548 -8.58 -16.45 32.26
C PHE A 548 -7.57 -15.45 31.72
N LEU A 549 -7.45 -15.32 30.39
CA LEU A 549 -6.48 -14.39 29.79
C LEU A 549 -6.77 -12.94 30.21
N ILE A 550 -8.01 -12.49 30.12
CA ILE A 550 -8.40 -11.12 30.53
C ILE A 550 -8.06 -10.90 32.01
N THR A 551 -8.38 -11.86 32.88
CA THR A 551 -8.10 -11.74 34.31
C THR A 551 -6.60 -11.70 34.60
N ALA A 552 -5.81 -12.50 33.87
CA ALA A 552 -4.36 -12.51 33.99
C ALA A 552 -3.76 -11.16 33.55
N LEU A 553 -4.20 -10.60 32.41
CA LEU A 553 -3.75 -9.31 31.91
C LEU A 553 -4.16 -8.13 32.81
N LEU A 554 -5.36 -8.18 33.41
CA LEU A 554 -5.82 -7.16 34.36
C LEU A 554 -4.98 -7.11 35.65
N ASN A 555 -4.48 -8.26 36.10
CA ASN A 555 -3.74 -8.41 37.36
C ASN A 555 -2.23 -8.59 37.16
N ASP A 556 -1.72 -8.37 35.93
CA ASP A 556 -0.31 -8.57 35.55
C ASP A 556 0.22 -9.96 35.95
N GLN A 557 -0.60 -11.00 35.77
CA GLN A 557 -0.26 -12.39 36.09
C GLN A 557 0.25 -13.14 34.84
N PRO A 558 1.17 -14.09 35.00
CA PRO A 558 1.66 -14.90 33.88
C PRO A 558 0.55 -15.77 33.29
N TYR A 559 0.42 -15.79 31.97
CA TYR A 559 -0.60 -16.53 31.21
C TYR A 559 0.00 -17.59 30.26
N GLU A 560 1.31 -17.51 29.97
CA GLU A 560 1.94 -18.34 28.95
C GLU A 560 1.90 -19.83 29.27
N ASP A 561 2.06 -20.21 30.54
CA ASP A 561 2.05 -21.62 30.96
C ASP A 561 0.65 -22.23 30.85
N TYR A 562 -0.39 -21.46 31.14
CA TYR A 562 -1.78 -21.84 30.93
C TYR A 562 -2.07 -22.07 29.44
N CYS A 563 -1.73 -21.12 28.58
CA CYS A 563 -1.94 -21.22 27.14
C CYS A 563 -1.18 -22.43 26.53
N LYS A 564 0.02 -22.72 27.00
CA LYS A 564 0.78 -23.93 26.59
C LYS A 564 0.12 -25.24 27.03
N GLN A 565 -0.40 -25.31 28.25
CA GLN A 565 -1.08 -26.51 28.78
C GLN A 565 -2.38 -26.80 28.04
N HIS A 566 -3.11 -25.75 27.64
CA HIS A 566 -4.37 -25.85 26.93
C HIS A 566 -4.22 -25.88 25.41
N HIS A 567 -2.98 -25.84 24.87
CA HIS A 567 -2.67 -25.79 23.45
C HIS A 567 -3.32 -24.60 22.71
N ILE A 568 -3.42 -23.44 23.36
CA ILE A 568 -4.06 -22.24 22.83
C ILE A 568 -2.99 -21.26 22.33
N MET A 569 -3.17 -20.73 21.13
CA MET A 569 -2.35 -19.64 20.61
C MET A 569 -2.88 -18.30 21.17
N VAL A 570 -2.03 -17.54 21.84
CA VAL A 570 -2.39 -16.27 22.49
C VAL A 570 -3.01 -15.28 21.49
N SER A 571 -2.47 -15.19 20.27
CA SER A 571 -3.00 -14.29 19.25
C SER A 571 -4.44 -14.64 18.84
N ILE A 572 -4.75 -15.94 18.68
CA ILE A 572 -6.10 -16.40 18.34
C ILE A 572 -7.08 -16.11 19.49
N LEU A 573 -6.62 -16.31 20.73
CA LEU A 573 -7.45 -16.02 21.90
C LEU A 573 -7.71 -14.52 22.06
N VAL A 574 -6.72 -13.68 21.82
CA VAL A 574 -6.85 -12.22 21.81
C VAL A 574 -7.83 -11.75 20.72
N ASP A 575 -7.70 -12.29 19.51
CA ASP A 575 -8.62 -11.98 18.42
C ASP A 575 -10.06 -12.37 18.77
N ALA A 576 -10.26 -13.55 19.34
CA ALA A 576 -11.58 -14.03 19.77
C ALA A 576 -12.19 -13.15 20.89
N ILE A 577 -11.37 -12.69 21.85
CA ILE A 577 -11.80 -11.76 22.90
C ILE A 577 -12.20 -10.43 22.30
N ASN A 578 -11.36 -9.86 21.43
CA ASN A 578 -11.63 -8.59 20.79
C ASN A 578 -12.91 -8.64 19.94
N ASP A 579 -13.12 -9.71 19.19
CA ASP A 579 -14.32 -9.88 18.39
C ASP A 579 -15.60 -10.03 19.26
N GLN A 580 -15.51 -10.68 20.39
CA GLN A 580 -16.64 -10.87 21.30
C GLN A 580 -17.00 -9.60 22.08
N LEU A 581 -15.99 -8.85 22.48
CA LEU A 581 -16.18 -7.58 23.22
C LEU A 581 -16.42 -6.38 22.29
N PHE A 582 -16.18 -6.53 21.00
CA PHE A 582 -16.35 -5.45 20.03
C PHE A 582 -17.79 -4.90 19.99
N ASP A 583 -18.78 -5.79 20.04
CA ASP A 583 -20.19 -5.40 20.02
C ASP A 583 -20.62 -4.61 21.29
N TRP A 584 -19.84 -4.75 22.35
CA TRP A 584 -20.12 -4.13 23.66
C TRP A 584 -19.29 -2.86 23.89
N ILE A 585 -18.02 -2.85 23.48
CA ILE A 585 -17.10 -1.71 23.68
C ILE A 585 -16.95 -0.89 22.40
N GLY A 586 -17.06 -1.52 21.21
CA GLY A 586 -16.92 -0.87 19.91
C GLY A 586 -15.47 -0.70 19.45
N ASP A 587 -14.51 -1.40 20.11
CA ASP A 587 -13.09 -1.40 19.74
C ASP A 587 -12.37 -2.67 20.19
N SER A 588 -11.13 -2.85 19.75
CA SER A 588 -10.24 -3.86 20.30
C SER A 588 -9.82 -3.50 21.71
N VAL A 589 -10.03 -4.42 22.65
CA VAL A 589 -9.75 -4.21 24.08
C VAL A 589 -8.36 -4.68 24.48
N ILE A 590 -7.73 -5.54 23.65
CA ILE A 590 -6.38 -6.05 23.86
C ILE A 590 -5.57 -5.75 22.60
N GLU A 591 -4.42 -5.11 22.76
CA GLU A 591 -3.44 -4.84 21.71
C GLU A 591 -2.10 -5.50 22.06
N PHE A 592 -1.26 -5.73 21.03
CA PHE A 592 0.11 -6.23 21.24
C PHE A 592 1.08 -5.05 21.29
N ASP A 593 2.01 -5.09 22.23
CA ASP A 593 3.08 -4.11 22.35
C ASP A 593 4.22 -4.37 21.33
N ASP A 594 5.26 -3.52 21.34
CA ASP A 594 6.43 -3.64 20.47
C ASP A 594 7.24 -4.94 20.69
N GLN A 595 6.91 -5.74 21.72
CA GLN A 595 7.54 -7.02 22.07
C GLN A 595 6.61 -8.21 21.85
N ASP A 596 5.52 -8.03 21.08
CA ASP A 596 4.46 -9.02 20.82
C ASP A 596 3.80 -9.56 22.11
N GLN A 597 3.72 -8.74 23.19
CA GLN A 597 2.98 -9.09 24.41
C GLN A 597 1.59 -8.45 24.38
N PRO A 598 0.51 -9.21 24.69
CA PRO A 598 -0.84 -8.68 24.74
C PRO A 598 -1.00 -7.78 25.96
N GLN A 599 -1.57 -6.61 25.76
CA GLN A 599 -1.88 -5.65 26.81
C GLN A 599 -3.31 -5.14 26.67
N ILE A 600 -4.00 -4.97 27.80
CA ILE A 600 -5.32 -4.34 27.80
C ILE A 600 -5.14 -2.85 27.54
N VAL A 601 -5.89 -2.35 26.57
CA VAL A 601 -5.94 -0.91 26.28
C VAL A 601 -6.47 -0.18 27.51
N GLU A 602 -5.69 0.78 28.04
CA GLU A 602 -5.92 1.42 29.33
C GLU A 602 -7.31 2.09 29.41
N ASP A 603 -7.79 2.63 28.31
CA ASP A 603 -9.09 3.30 28.22
C ASP A 603 -10.28 2.35 28.48
N TYR A 604 -10.13 1.05 28.22
CA TYR A 604 -11.18 0.03 28.38
C TYR A 604 -11.02 -0.81 29.65
N ARG A 605 -9.94 -0.62 30.40
CA ARG A 605 -9.66 -1.35 31.65
C ARG A 605 -10.81 -1.27 32.68
N PRO A 606 -11.46 -0.10 32.91
CA PRO A 606 -12.60 -0.02 33.81
C PRO A 606 -13.81 -0.84 33.37
N ASP A 607 -14.10 -0.87 32.05
CA ASP A 607 -15.26 -1.59 31.49
C ASP A 607 -15.09 -3.09 31.62
N ILE A 608 -13.88 -3.58 31.32
CA ILE A 608 -13.54 -4.99 31.45
C ILE A 608 -13.60 -5.43 32.93
N GLN A 609 -13.21 -4.55 33.86
CA GLN A 609 -13.33 -4.82 35.30
C GLN A 609 -14.79 -4.88 35.78
N GLU A 610 -15.66 -4.09 35.19
CA GLU A 610 -17.09 -4.11 35.48
C GLU A 610 -17.74 -5.37 34.98
N LEU A 611 -17.47 -5.77 33.73
CA LEU A 611 -17.90 -7.02 33.11
C LEU A 611 -17.55 -8.26 33.95
N LEU A 612 -16.35 -8.32 34.49
CA LEU A 612 -15.92 -9.46 35.33
C LEU A 612 -16.51 -9.45 36.75
N LYS A 613 -17.15 -8.35 37.18
CA LYS A 613 -17.81 -8.26 38.50
C LYS A 613 -19.25 -8.67 38.48
N GLU A 614 -19.96 -8.45 37.39
CA GLU A 614 -21.39 -8.78 37.23
C GLU A 614 -21.64 -10.29 37.16
N ASP A 615 -20.62 -11.06 36.85
CA ASP A 615 -20.64 -12.52 36.78
C ASP A 615 -20.34 -13.24 38.12
N LYS A 616 -20.29 -12.55 39.26
CA LYS A 616 -20.14 -13.13 40.61
C LYS A 616 -21.44 -13.04 41.40
#